data_17a47e68f6c9d387da82170a55172781
#
_entry.id   17a47e68f6c9d387da82170a55172781
#
_cell.length_a   1.000
_cell.length_b   1.000
_cell.length_c   1.000
_cell.angle_alpha   90.00
_cell.angle_beta   90.00
_cell.angle_gamma   90.00
#
_symmetry.space_group_name_H-M   'P 1'
#
loop_
_entity.id
_entity.type
_entity.pdbx_description
1 polymer ?
#
loop_
_entity_poly.entity_id
_entity_poly.type
_entity_poly.pdbx_seq_one_letter_code
_entity_poly.pdbx_strand_id
1 'polypeptide(L)'
;MEFQIEKNSTVPAIKQIQEQIKLSIAMGVLKRGDILPPIREVEKQTGINRGQIHRAYLALRESGLLSPAPGKRTAVAISAAAPDIINKRCQELSKDIIKRIRRIGVSPIAFARYLGRDVHEDERRYPFVAYVDLEKETALRRAEQVSRLWHASVIGLSIGEFKHTLTHGSKLQKVLVNHLYADSVRRVSRGKKVDIISIEICYTDQTIKALERIKVFPILLVLPNHAIPSARFIVEQLQKWTKCKDEKISWMPVDEVKDFGHLLNNSKYQRVLVSPGARSKVPSELHQSSRILLLQMELDPEDLEIARIRAGVIV
;
A
#
# COMPACT_ATOMS: atom_id res chain seq x y z
N MET A 1 9.87 -21.57 7.65
CA MET A 1 8.78 -20.58 7.61
C MET A 1 7.81 -20.89 8.73
N GLU A 2 7.51 -19.93 9.58
CA GLU A 2 6.49 -20.05 10.63
C GLU A 2 5.24 -19.28 10.17
N PHE A 3 4.06 -19.88 10.41
CA PHE A 3 2.79 -19.25 10.07
C PHE A 3 2.18 -18.61 11.32
N GLN A 4 1.77 -17.36 11.21
CA GLN A 4 1.04 -16.64 12.25
C GLN A 4 -0.45 -16.57 11.89
N ILE A 5 -1.29 -17.21 12.69
CA ILE A 5 -2.72 -17.25 12.42
C ILE A 5 -3.49 -16.54 13.51
N GLU A 6 -4.19 -15.52 13.10
CA GLU A 6 -5.07 -14.75 13.97
C GLU A 6 -6.45 -15.42 14.03
N LYS A 7 -6.71 -16.16 15.10
CA LYS A 7 -7.94 -16.95 15.26
C LYS A 7 -9.22 -16.11 15.27
N ASN A 8 -9.13 -14.87 15.74
CA ASN A 8 -10.25 -13.92 15.82
C ASN A 8 -10.37 -13.01 14.60
N SER A 9 -9.58 -13.25 13.54
CA SER A 9 -9.63 -12.48 12.31
C SER A 9 -10.89 -12.79 11.51
N THR A 10 -11.47 -11.77 10.88
CA THR A 10 -12.53 -11.93 9.87
C THR A 10 -12.06 -12.62 8.60
N VAL A 11 -10.73 -12.77 8.43
CA VAL A 11 -10.11 -13.44 7.29
C VAL A 11 -9.98 -14.94 7.60
N PRO A 12 -10.59 -15.82 6.78
CA PRO A 12 -10.48 -17.26 6.97
C PRO A 12 -9.03 -17.75 7.05
N ALA A 13 -8.74 -18.69 7.94
CA ALA A 13 -7.39 -19.22 8.15
C ALA A 13 -6.70 -19.72 6.87
N ILE A 14 -7.46 -20.32 5.94
CA ILE A 14 -6.98 -20.72 4.61
C ILE A 14 -6.41 -19.52 3.86
N LYS A 15 -7.11 -18.38 3.89
CA LYS A 15 -6.66 -17.16 3.23
C LYS A 15 -5.43 -16.56 3.90
N GLN A 16 -5.36 -16.61 5.24
CA GLN A 16 -4.19 -16.12 5.96
C GLN A 16 -2.93 -16.90 5.58
N ILE A 17 -3.02 -18.24 5.49
CA ILE A 17 -1.91 -19.08 5.01
C ILE A 17 -1.52 -18.71 3.58
N GLN A 18 -2.50 -18.57 2.69
CA GLN A 18 -2.24 -18.22 1.29
C GLN A 18 -1.53 -16.88 1.16
N GLU A 19 -2.00 -15.85 1.87
CA GLU A 19 -1.42 -14.51 1.81
C GLU A 19 -0.01 -14.47 2.41
N GLN A 20 0.27 -15.17 3.51
CA GLN A 20 1.62 -15.24 4.08
C GLN A 20 2.62 -15.92 3.13
N ILE A 21 2.20 -16.98 2.42
CA ILE A 21 3.06 -17.61 1.41
C ILE A 21 3.29 -16.67 0.23
N LYS A 22 2.24 -16.02 -0.29
CA LYS A 22 2.35 -15.05 -1.39
C LYS A 22 3.26 -13.90 -1.02
N LEU A 23 3.08 -13.35 0.18
CA LEU A 23 3.89 -12.27 0.69
C LEU A 23 5.36 -12.70 0.82
N SER A 24 5.62 -13.88 1.38
CA SER A 24 6.99 -14.40 1.54
C SER A 24 7.69 -14.62 0.19
N ILE A 25 6.93 -15.04 -0.83
CA ILE A 25 7.43 -15.14 -2.21
C ILE A 25 7.70 -13.74 -2.79
N ALA A 26 6.76 -12.80 -2.63
CA ALA A 26 6.89 -11.45 -3.13
C ALA A 26 8.06 -10.69 -2.51
N MET A 27 8.30 -10.88 -1.22
CA MET A 27 9.43 -10.29 -0.49
C MET A 27 10.77 -11.02 -0.74
N GLY A 28 10.79 -12.09 -1.55
CA GLY A 28 12.01 -12.88 -1.79
C GLY A 28 12.49 -13.69 -0.59
N VAL A 29 11.71 -13.78 0.48
CA VAL A 29 11.97 -14.65 1.66
C VAL A 29 11.86 -16.13 1.25
N LEU A 30 10.86 -16.43 0.41
CA LEU A 30 10.74 -17.73 -0.27
C LEU A 30 11.16 -17.57 -1.73
N LYS A 31 12.17 -18.32 -2.13
CA LYS A 31 12.73 -18.32 -3.49
C LYS A 31 12.25 -19.55 -4.27
N ARG A 32 12.34 -19.49 -5.59
CA ARG A 32 12.05 -20.65 -6.45
C ARG A 32 12.86 -21.88 -6.01
N GLY A 33 12.16 -22.97 -5.82
CA GLY A 33 12.73 -24.23 -5.37
C GLY A 33 12.70 -24.44 -3.86
N ASP A 34 12.45 -23.39 -3.06
CA ASP A 34 12.31 -23.52 -1.62
C ASP A 34 11.14 -24.43 -1.28
N ILE A 35 11.37 -25.32 -0.32
CA ILE A 35 10.39 -26.31 0.10
C ILE A 35 9.56 -25.73 1.24
N LEU A 36 8.24 -25.74 1.07
CA LEU A 36 7.30 -25.32 2.10
C LEU A 36 7.21 -26.38 3.21
N PRO A 37 6.91 -25.94 4.45
CA PRO A 37 6.67 -26.86 5.56
C PRO A 37 5.61 -27.90 5.20
N PRO A 38 5.80 -29.17 5.57
CA PRO A 38 4.78 -30.21 5.40
C PRO A 38 3.48 -29.83 6.10
N ILE A 39 2.34 -30.21 5.51
CA ILE A 39 1.01 -29.91 6.04
C ILE A 39 0.87 -30.29 7.53
N ARG A 40 1.49 -31.41 7.95
CA ARG A 40 1.48 -31.88 9.34
C ARG A 40 2.21 -30.91 10.29
N GLU A 41 3.27 -30.32 9.80
CA GLU A 41 4.03 -29.33 10.57
C GLU A 41 3.26 -28.03 10.71
N VAL A 42 2.65 -27.55 9.62
CA VAL A 42 1.78 -26.35 9.64
C VAL A 42 0.58 -26.56 10.57
N GLU A 43 -0.05 -27.74 10.56
CA GLU A 43 -1.11 -28.10 11.50
C GLU A 43 -0.64 -28.00 12.95
N LYS A 44 0.55 -28.55 13.24
CA LYS A 44 1.13 -28.52 14.59
C LYS A 44 1.45 -27.09 15.04
N GLN A 45 1.95 -26.24 14.13
CA GLN A 45 2.27 -24.84 14.42
C GLN A 45 1.02 -23.97 14.63
N THR A 46 0.00 -24.17 13.81
CA THR A 46 -1.14 -23.24 13.72
C THR A 46 -2.42 -23.73 14.38
N GLY A 47 -2.53 -25.05 14.59
CA GLY A 47 -3.77 -25.69 15.04
C GLY A 47 -4.86 -25.77 13.96
N ILE A 48 -4.55 -25.42 12.71
CA ILE A 48 -5.50 -25.48 11.59
C ILE A 48 -5.60 -26.90 11.06
N ASN A 49 -6.82 -27.35 10.75
CA ASN A 49 -7.07 -28.67 10.20
C ASN A 49 -6.31 -28.90 8.87
N ARG A 50 -5.74 -30.11 8.73
CA ARG A 50 -4.98 -30.55 7.53
C ARG A 50 -5.71 -30.30 6.23
N GLY A 51 -7.01 -30.55 6.18
CA GLY A 51 -7.84 -30.33 4.98
C GLY A 51 -7.88 -28.86 4.56
N GLN A 52 -7.86 -27.93 5.50
CA GLN A 52 -7.80 -26.50 5.23
C GLN A 52 -6.43 -26.08 4.71
N ILE A 53 -5.35 -26.57 5.31
CA ILE A 53 -3.98 -26.29 4.87
C ILE A 53 -3.75 -26.89 3.46
N HIS A 54 -4.23 -28.11 3.24
CA HIS A 54 -4.15 -28.76 1.93
C HIS A 54 -4.86 -27.96 0.85
N ARG A 55 -6.08 -27.46 1.13
CA ARG A 55 -6.81 -26.57 0.20
C ARG A 55 -6.06 -25.26 -0.07
N ALA A 56 -5.43 -24.69 0.95
CA ALA A 56 -4.60 -23.49 0.75
C ALA A 56 -3.43 -23.76 -0.21
N TYR A 57 -2.69 -24.84 0.00
CA TYR A 57 -1.58 -25.23 -0.86
C TYR A 57 -2.02 -25.61 -2.26
N LEU A 58 -3.17 -26.30 -2.40
CA LEU A 58 -3.74 -26.68 -3.68
C LEU A 58 -4.10 -25.44 -4.51
N ALA A 59 -4.80 -24.49 -3.92
CA ALA A 59 -5.16 -23.25 -4.61
C ALA A 59 -3.92 -22.43 -5.05
N LEU A 60 -2.84 -22.45 -4.24
CA LEU A 60 -1.58 -21.83 -4.64
C LEU A 60 -0.87 -22.60 -5.78
N ARG A 61 -1.04 -23.91 -5.85
CA ARG A 61 -0.57 -24.72 -6.99
C ARG A 61 -1.36 -24.46 -8.26
N GLU A 62 -2.68 -24.37 -8.15
CA GLU A 62 -3.56 -24.02 -9.27
C GLU A 62 -3.26 -22.62 -9.82
N SER A 63 -2.86 -21.68 -8.95
CA SER A 63 -2.39 -20.34 -9.38
C SER A 63 -0.95 -20.33 -9.90
N GLY A 64 -0.25 -21.47 -9.92
CA GLY A 64 1.12 -21.60 -10.43
C GLY A 64 2.20 -21.07 -9.48
N LEU A 65 1.85 -20.67 -8.26
CA LEU A 65 2.83 -20.17 -7.26
C LEU A 65 3.63 -21.30 -6.62
N LEU A 66 3.02 -22.47 -6.52
CA LEU A 66 3.64 -23.66 -5.95
C LEU A 66 3.65 -24.82 -6.96
N SER A 67 4.58 -25.74 -6.79
CA SER A 67 4.71 -26.97 -7.60
C SER A 67 4.98 -28.20 -6.72
N PRO A 68 4.66 -29.41 -7.21
CA PRO A 68 5.12 -30.64 -6.55
C PRO A 68 6.65 -30.70 -6.55
N ALA A 69 7.21 -31.22 -5.44
CA ALA A 69 8.62 -31.52 -5.33
C ALA A 69 8.85 -32.98 -4.91
N PRO A 70 10.04 -33.56 -5.11
CA PRO A 70 10.35 -34.91 -4.74
C PRO A 70 9.98 -35.25 -3.29
N GLY A 71 9.52 -36.47 -3.01
CA GLY A 71 9.14 -36.91 -1.66
C GLY A 71 7.79 -36.36 -1.18
N LYS A 72 6.83 -36.13 -2.05
CA LYS A 72 5.48 -35.59 -1.77
C LYS A 72 5.52 -34.19 -1.07
N ARG A 73 6.57 -33.43 -1.34
CA ARG A 73 6.75 -32.07 -0.83
C ARG A 73 6.12 -31.04 -1.79
N THR A 74 5.98 -29.83 -1.34
CA THR A 74 5.55 -28.70 -2.13
C THR A 74 6.65 -27.65 -2.15
N ALA A 75 7.03 -27.19 -3.33
CA ALA A 75 8.05 -26.16 -3.49
C ALA A 75 7.47 -24.91 -4.13
N VAL A 76 8.14 -23.79 -3.92
CA VAL A 76 7.85 -22.54 -4.63
C VAL A 76 8.20 -22.72 -6.11
N ALA A 77 7.20 -22.54 -6.97
CA ALA A 77 7.35 -22.67 -8.44
C ALA A 77 7.92 -21.39 -9.06
N ILE A 78 7.70 -20.26 -8.44
CA ILE A 78 8.06 -18.93 -8.93
C ILE A 78 9.00 -18.26 -7.92
N SER A 79 10.01 -17.56 -8.42
CA SER A 79 10.73 -16.57 -7.61
C SER A 79 9.93 -15.26 -7.59
N ALA A 80 10.34 -14.29 -6.77
CA ALA A 80 9.85 -12.90 -6.85
C ALA A 80 9.87 -12.31 -8.28
N ALA A 81 10.50 -13.00 -9.23
CA ALA A 81 10.41 -12.79 -10.67
C ALA A 81 9.13 -13.39 -11.31
N ALA A 82 7.98 -13.31 -10.63
CA ALA A 82 6.69 -13.48 -11.30
C ALA A 82 6.49 -12.61 -12.58
N PRO A 83 7.26 -11.50 -12.78
CA PRO A 83 7.33 -10.84 -14.07
C PRO A 83 7.57 -11.78 -15.26
N ASP A 84 8.40 -12.81 -15.11
CA ASP A 84 8.79 -13.65 -16.25
C ASP A 84 7.65 -14.53 -16.80
N ILE A 85 6.76 -15.04 -15.97
CA ILE A 85 5.63 -15.87 -16.46
C ILE A 85 4.60 -14.98 -17.14
N ILE A 86 4.32 -13.82 -16.56
CA ILE A 86 3.38 -12.86 -17.13
C ILE A 86 4.00 -12.24 -18.38
N ASN A 87 5.28 -11.85 -18.34
CA ASN A 87 6.01 -11.37 -19.52
C ASN A 87 6.02 -12.42 -20.64
N LYS A 88 6.26 -13.69 -20.33
CA LYS A 88 6.21 -14.77 -21.31
C LYS A 88 4.80 -14.93 -21.91
N ARG A 89 3.75 -14.91 -21.10
CA ARG A 89 2.35 -14.93 -21.58
C ARG A 89 2.01 -13.70 -22.41
N CYS A 90 2.44 -12.50 -21.97
CA CYS A 90 2.25 -11.27 -22.75
C CYS A 90 2.99 -11.32 -24.07
N GLN A 91 4.21 -11.87 -24.11
CA GLN A 91 4.96 -12.08 -25.35
C GLN A 91 4.28 -13.08 -26.30
N GLU A 92 3.73 -14.18 -25.77
CA GLU A 92 3.00 -15.16 -26.56
C GLU A 92 1.72 -14.56 -27.14
N LEU A 93 0.93 -13.86 -26.33
CA LEU A 93 -0.25 -13.12 -26.77
C LEU A 93 0.09 -12.05 -27.80
N SER A 94 1.16 -11.28 -27.59
CA SER A 94 1.61 -10.25 -28.52
C SER A 94 1.98 -10.84 -29.88
N LYS A 95 2.67 -12.00 -29.92
CA LYS A 95 3.00 -12.70 -31.16
C LYS A 95 1.76 -13.17 -31.90
N ASP A 96 0.76 -13.73 -31.18
CA ASP A 96 -0.50 -14.19 -31.80
C ASP A 96 -1.31 -13.01 -32.35
N ILE A 97 -1.43 -11.91 -31.56
CA ILE A 97 -2.09 -10.68 -32.00
C ILE A 97 -1.39 -10.10 -33.25
N ILE A 98 -0.07 -9.98 -33.26
CA ILE A 98 0.70 -9.48 -34.41
C ILE A 98 0.43 -10.36 -35.66
N LYS A 99 0.37 -11.66 -35.50
CA LYS A 99 0.07 -12.58 -36.59
C LYS A 99 -1.34 -12.36 -37.13
N ARG A 100 -2.34 -12.18 -36.27
CA ARG A 100 -3.74 -11.92 -36.66
C ARG A 100 -3.93 -10.60 -37.37
N ILE A 101 -3.36 -9.51 -36.84
CA ILE A 101 -3.49 -8.18 -37.45
C ILE A 101 -2.78 -8.07 -38.79
N ARG A 102 -1.64 -8.75 -38.99
CA ARG A 102 -0.98 -8.84 -40.30
C ARG A 102 -1.87 -9.55 -41.35
N ARG A 103 -2.63 -10.58 -40.95
CA ARG A 103 -3.54 -11.32 -41.86
C ARG A 103 -4.68 -10.42 -42.37
N ILE A 104 -5.12 -9.45 -41.61
CA ILE A 104 -6.16 -8.49 -42.03
C ILE A 104 -5.57 -7.22 -42.66
N GLY A 105 -4.26 -7.19 -42.97
CA GLY A 105 -3.60 -6.09 -43.67
C GLY A 105 -3.31 -4.87 -42.80
N VAL A 106 -3.42 -4.98 -41.48
CA VAL A 106 -3.17 -3.84 -40.56
C VAL A 106 -1.72 -3.84 -40.07
N SER A 107 -1.09 -2.68 -40.08
CA SER A 107 0.26 -2.51 -39.51
C SER A 107 0.25 -2.74 -38.00
N PRO A 108 1.14 -3.58 -37.43
CA PRO A 108 1.26 -3.78 -36.00
C PRO A 108 1.50 -2.48 -35.21
N ILE A 109 2.26 -1.55 -35.79
CA ILE A 109 2.54 -0.24 -35.17
C ILE A 109 1.27 0.63 -35.14
N ALA A 110 0.51 0.65 -36.23
CA ALA A 110 -0.77 1.38 -36.27
C ALA A 110 -1.77 0.79 -35.27
N PHE A 111 -1.83 -0.54 -35.17
CA PHE A 111 -2.69 -1.22 -34.21
C PHE A 111 -2.28 -0.96 -32.76
N ALA A 112 -0.97 -0.95 -32.44
CA ALA A 112 -0.49 -0.62 -31.13
C ALA A 112 -0.85 0.82 -30.68
N ARG A 113 -0.81 1.79 -31.63
CA ARG A 113 -1.27 3.16 -31.36
C ARG A 113 -2.78 3.23 -31.14
N TYR A 114 -3.54 2.39 -31.83
CA TYR A 114 -4.99 2.29 -31.67
C TYR A 114 -5.33 1.72 -30.29
N LEU A 115 -4.73 0.57 -29.95
CA LEU A 115 -4.86 -0.04 -28.63
C LEU A 115 -4.48 0.90 -27.49
N GLY A 116 -3.39 1.65 -27.64
CA GLY A 116 -2.96 2.60 -26.62
C GLY A 116 -4.00 3.68 -26.33
N ARG A 117 -4.74 4.14 -27.36
CA ARG A 117 -5.85 5.10 -27.17
C ARG A 117 -7.06 4.46 -26.48
N ASP A 118 -7.48 3.28 -26.97
CA ASP A 118 -8.65 2.58 -26.45
C ASP A 118 -8.42 2.11 -25.00
N VAL A 119 -7.21 1.64 -24.68
CA VAL A 119 -6.82 1.27 -23.31
C VAL A 119 -6.84 2.48 -22.39
N HIS A 120 -6.28 3.61 -22.80
CA HIS A 120 -6.32 4.84 -22.01
C HIS A 120 -7.75 5.38 -21.78
N GLU A 121 -8.65 5.24 -22.76
CA GLU A 121 -10.05 5.61 -22.58
C GLU A 121 -10.78 4.64 -21.65
N ASP A 122 -10.54 3.33 -21.79
CA ASP A 122 -11.15 2.29 -20.93
C ASP A 122 -10.62 2.38 -19.49
N GLU A 123 -9.32 2.62 -19.30
CA GLU A 123 -8.71 2.81 -17.96
C GLU A 123 -9.22 4.08 -17.28
N ARG A 124 -9.41 5.19 -18.01
CA ARG A 124 -10.03 6.41 -17.48
C ARG A 124 -11.48 6.21 -17.08
N ARG A 125 -12.23 5.45 -17.88
CA ARG A 125 -13.66 5.18 -17.67
C ARG A 125 -13.89 4.12 -16.59
N TYR A 126 -12.98 3.17 -16.46
CA TYR A 126 -13.07 2.04 -15.54
C TYR A 126 -11.73 1.76 -14.87
N PRO A 127 -11.33 2.59 -13.92
CA PRO A 127 -10.04 2.42 -13.27
C PRO A 127 -10.00 1.08 -12.54
N PHE A 128 -8.97 0.33 -12.84
CA PHE A 128 -8.71 -0.97 -12.24
C PHE A 128 -8.20 -0.82 -10.79
N VAL A 129 -7.40 0.23 -10.54
CA VAL A 129 -6.77 0.53 -9.25
C VAL A 129 -7.19 1.91 -8.77
N ALA A 130 -7.56 2.01 -7.49
CA ALA A 130 -7.75 3.29 -6.83
C ALA A 130 -6.83 3.43 -5.61
N TYR A 131 -6.38 4.63 -5.31
CA TYR A 131 -5.84 4.98 -4.00
C TYR A 131 -6.94 5.70 -3.20
N VAL A 132 -7.27 5.17 -2.02
CA VAL A 132 -8.35 5.70 -1.17
C VAL A 132 -7.75 6.30 0.09
N ASP A 133 -8.16 7.52 0.41
CA ASP A 133 -7.77 8.22 1.63
C ASP A 133 -8.98 8.92 2.28
N LEU A 134 -8.82 9.44 3.49
CA LEU A 134 -9.84 10.28 4.13
C LEU A 134 -10.03 11.59 3.36
N GLU A 135 -8.93 12.20 2.94
CA GLU A 135 -8.90 13.47 2.25
C GLU A 135 -8.73 13.28 0.74
N LYS A 136 -9.58 13.93 -0.04
CA LYS A 136 -9.54 13.87 -1.52
C LYS A 136 -8.19 14.31 -2.10
N GLU A 137 -7.64 15.42 -1.60
CA GLU A 137 -6.36 15.96 -2.08
C GLU A 137 -5.20 15.00 -1.82
N THR A 138 -5.17 14.39 -0.64
CA THR A 138 -4.17 13.37 -0.30
C THR A 138 -4.33 12.14 -1.19
N ALA A 139 -5.56 11.68 -1.43
CA ALA A 139 -5.83 10.55 -2.32
C ALA A 139 -5.36 10.83 -3.76
N LEU A 140 -5.64 12.02 -4.30
CA LEU A 140 -5.22 12.42 -5.64
C LEU A 140 -3.70 12.47 -5.77
N ARG A 141 -3.02 13.14 -4.84
CA ARG A 141 -1.56 13.24 -4.83
C ARG A 141 -0.87 11.86 -4.73
N ARG A 142 -1.38 10.97 -3.88
CA ARG A 142 -0.86 9.62 -3.74
C ARG A 142 -1.14 8.76 -4.97
N ALA A 143 -2.33 8.84 -5.52
CA ALA A 143 -2.68 8.17 -6.77
C ALA A 143 -1.76 8.59 -7.92
N GLU A 144 -1.48 9.90 -8.04
CA GLU A 144 -0.55 10.43 -9.04
C GLU A 144 0.88 9.91 -8.82
N GLN A 145 1.35 9.87 -7.58
CA GLN A 145 2.65 9.30 -7.23
C GLN A 145 2.73 7.82 -7.65
N VAL A 146 1.73 7.02 -7.31
CA VAL A 146 1.67 5.60 -7.67
C VAL A 146 1.58 5.44 -9.20
N SER A 147 0.74 6.24 -9.87
CA SER A 147 0.59 6.19 -11.33
C SER A 147 1.91 6.43 -12.05
N ARG A 148 2.71 7.39 -11.58
CA ARG A 148 4.05 7.67 -12.14
C ARG A 148 5.03 6.52 -11.92
N LEU A 149 5.05 5.95 -10.71
CA LEU A 149 5.97 4.86 -10.36
C LEU A 149 5.63 3.54 -11.03
N TRP A 150 4.34 3.27 -11.21
CA TRP A 150 3.85 2.03 -11.80
C TRP A 150 3.60 2.12 -13.31
N HIS A 151 3.75 3.30 -13.90
CA HIS A 151 3.35 3.57 -15.30
C HIS A 151 1.94 3.07 -15.60
N ALA A 152 1.03 3.18 -14.63
CA ALA A 152 -0.34 2.67 -14.69
C ALA A 152 -1.34 3.74 -14.24
N SER A 153 -2.59 3.62 -14.70
CA SER A 153 -3.66 4.52 -14.25
C SER A 153 -4.13 4.14 -12.86
N VAL A 154 -3.95 5.05 -11.90
CA VAL A 154 -4.45 4.94 -10.53
C VAL A 154 -5.27 6.18 -10.23
N ILE A 155 -6.52 5.99 -9.80
CA ILE A 155 -7.38 7.12 -9.42
C ILE A 155 -7.34 7.38 -7.92
N GLY A 156 -7.38 8.66 -7.54
CA GLY A 156 -7.51 9.06 -6.14
C GLY A 156 -8.98 9.25 -5.76
N LEU A 157 -9.43 8.61 -4.69
CA LEU A 157 -10.80 8.73 -4.18
C LEU A 157 -10.79 9.02 -2.68
N SER A 158 -11.64 9.93 -2.23
CA SER A 158 -12.00 9.97 -0.81
C SER A 158 -12.80 8.72 -0.42
N ILE A 159 -12.86 8.36 0.86
CA ILE A 159 -13.69 7.23 1.33
C ILE A 159 -15.16 7.40 0.91
N GLY A 160 -15.67 8.63 0.93
CA GLY A 160 -17.04 8.93 0.49
C GLY A 160 -17.26 8.65 -1.00
N GLU A 161 -16.36 9.11 -1.86
CA GLU A 161 -16.40 8.84 -3.29
C GLU A 161 -16.20 7.36 -3.61
N PHE A 162 -15.33 6.68 -2.88
CA PHE A 162 -15.15 5.23 -3.00
C PHE A 162 -16.44 4.48 -2.70
N LYS A 163 -17.15 4.83 -1.63
CA LYS A 163 -18.46 4.27 -1.31
C LYS A 163 -19.46 4.48 -2.44
N HIS A 164 -19.52 5.70 -2.98
CA HIS A 164 -20.41 6.03 -4.11
C HIS A 164 -20.05 5.21 -5.35
N THR A 165 -18.76 5.11 -5.68
CA THR A 165 -18.24 4.33 -6.81
C THR A 165 -18.65 2.85 -6.71
N LEU A 166 -18.56 2.25 -5.52
CA LEU A 166 -18.96 0.85 -5.29
C LEU A 166 -20.46 0.61 -5.44
N THR A 167 -21.32 1.61 -5.18
CA THR A 167 -22.77 1.48 -5.30
C THR A 167 -23.27 1.61 -6.73
N HIS A 168 -22.54 2.32 -7.60
CA HIS A 168 -22.97 2.62 -8.97
C HIS A 168 -22.31 1.71 -10.05
N GLY A 169 -21.88 0.51 -9.68
CA GLY A 169 -21.47 -0.51 -10.65
C GLY A 169 -20.06 -0.34 -11.22
N SER A 170 -19.12 0.06 -10.39
CA SER A 170 -17.71 0.21 -10.76
C SER A 170 -17.02 -1.12 -11.10
N LYS A 171 -16.12 -1.11 -12.09
CA LYS A 171 -15.17 -2.20 -12.37
C LYS A 171 -13.91 -2.15 -11.48
N LEU A 172 -13.89 -1.32 -10.45
CA LEU A 172 -12.78 -1.21 -9.52
C LEU A 172 -12.53 -2.54 -8.82
N GLN A 173 -11.34 -3.09 -8.96
CA GLN A 173 -10.98 -4.41 -8.43
C GLN A 173 -9.94 -4.31 -7.32
N LYS A 174 -9.08 -3.30 -7.35
CA LYS A 174 -7.95 -3.12 -6.43
C LYS A 174 -8.00 -1.75 -5.80
N VAL A 175 -7.79 -1.70 -4.50
CA VAL A 175 -7.76 -0.46 -3.73
C VAL A 175 -6.51 -0.43 -2.88
N LEU A 176 -5.71 0.59 -3.08
CA LEU A 176 -4.59 0.95 -2.23
C LEU A 176 -5.08 1.87 -1.14
N VAL A 177 -4.62 1.67 0.07
CA VAL A 177 -5.03 2.48 1.21
C VAL A 177 -3.90 2.55 2.23
N ASN A 178 -3.76 3.68 2.91
CA ASN A 178 -2.89 3.76 4.09
C ASN A 178 -3.34 2.72 5.12
N HIS A 179 -2.39 1.99 5.70
CA HIS A 179 -2.63 0.98 6.73
C HIS A 179 -3.57 1.48 7.84
N LEU A 180 -3.41 2.72 8.29
CA LEU A 180 -4.25 3.32 9.34
C LEU A 180 -5.75 3.38 8.98
N TYR A 181 -6.10 3.42 7.70
CA TYR A 181 -7.49 3.56 7.23
C TYR A 181 -8.03 2.28 6.58
N ALA A 182 -7.22 1.22 6.54
CA ALA A 182 -7.57 -0.04 5.89
C ALA A 182 -8.90 -0.63 6.41
N ASP A 183 -9.13 -0.60 7.72
CA ASP A 183 -10.37 -1.13 8.31
C ASP A 183 -11.60 -0.28 7.97
N SER A 184 -11.44 1.03 7.84
CA SER A 184 -12.53 1.91 7.41
C SER A 184 -12.92 1.62 5.96
N VAL A 185 -11.93 1.40 5.09
CA VAL A 185 -12.15 1.04 3.69
C VAL A 185 -12.74 -0.36 3.56
N ARG A 186 -12.26 -1.33 4.36
CA ARG A 186 -12.84 -2.70 4.42
C ARG A 186 -14.31 -2.69 4.84
N ARG A 187 -14.68 -1.86 5.81
CA ARG A 187 -16.10 -1.71 6.23
C ARG A 187 -16.98 -1.22 5.10
N VAL A 188 -16.52 -0.21 4.35
CA VAL A 188 -17.25 0.35 3.21
C VAL A 188 -17.37 -0.63 2.04
N SER A 189 -16.37 -1.48 1.82
CA SER A 189 -16.33 -2.47 0.74
C SER A 189 -16.98 -3.83 1.11
N ARG A 190 -17.58 -3.95 2.30
CA ARG A 190 -18.18 -5.22 2.74
C ARG A 190 -19.20 -5.76 1.72
N GLY A 191 -19.05 -7.02 1.32
CA GLY A 191 -19.91 -7.67 0.31
C GLY A 191 -19.56 -7.31 -1.15
N LYS A 192 -18.56 -6.52 -1.40
CA LYS A 192 -18.06 -6.19 -2.75
C LYS A 192 -16.79 -6.98 -3.08
N LYS A 193 -16.61 -7.31 -4.36
CA LYS A 193 -15.43 -8.04 -4.86
C LYS A 193 -14.26 -7.06 -5.14
N VAL A 194 -13.76 -6.44 -4.09
CA VAL A 194 -12.63 -5.50 -4.18
C VAL A 194 -11.51 -5.99 -3.26
N ASP A 195 -10.29 -6.05 -3.77
CA ASP A 195 -9.10 -6.40 -2.99
C ASP A 195 -8.51 -5.14 -2.37
N ILE A 196 -8.42 -5.11 -1.05
CA ILE A 196 -7.88 -3.98 -0.29
C ILE A 196 -6.42 -4.27 0.03
N ILE A 197 -5.54 -3.44 -0.50
CA ILE A 197 -4.09 -3.53 -0.33
C ILE A 197 -3.67 -2.36 0.56
N SER A 198 -3.29 -2.65 1.78
CA SER A 198 -2.74 -1.64 2.69
C SER A 198 -1.28 -1.36 2.35
N ILE A 199 -0.91 -0.08 2.39
CA ILE A 199 0.47 0.39 2.19
C ILE A 199 0.86 1.21 3.41
N GLU A 200 2.05 0.98 3.94
CA GLU A 200 2.63 1.82 4.97
C GLU A 200 3.08 3.16 4.41
N ILE A 201 3.05 4.17 5.28
CA ILE A 201 3.58 5.50 5.00
C ILE A 201 4.70 5.74 5.99
N CYS A 202 5.90 5.97 5.47
CA CYS A 202 7.08 6.27 6.25
C CYS A 202 7.48 7.74 6.17
N TYR A 203 8.27 8.20 7.12
CA TYR A 203 8.92 9.50 7.02
C TYR A 203 10.04 9.44 5.98
N THR A 204 10.17 10.51 5.17
CA THR A 204 11.31 10.62 4.25
C THR A 204 12.63 10.67 5.01
N ASP A 205 13.72 10.22 4.39
CA ASP A 205 15.07 10.30 4.97
C ASP A 205 15.44 11.71 5.43
N GLN A 206 14.98 12.72 4.68
CA GLN A 206 15.20 14.13 5.05
C GLN A 206 14.49 14.47 6.36
N THR A 207 13.26 14.00 6.54
CA THR A 207 12.49 14.20 7.78
C THR A 207 13.14 13.46 8.94
N ILE A 208 13.55 12.21 8.76
CA ILE A 208 14.23 11.40 9.77
C ILE A 208 15.51 12.11 10.24
N LYS A 209 16.39 12.51 9.32
CA LYS A 209 17.62 13.25 9.66
C LYS A 209 17.33 14.57 10.39
N ALA A 210 16.24 15.25 10.03
CA ALA A 210 15.84 16.47 10.72
C ALA A 210 15.33 16.18 12.15
N LEU A 211 14.55 15.12 12.34
CA LEU A 211 14.05 14.67 13.65
C LEU A 211 15.21 14.27 14.58
N GLU A 212 16.19 13.53 14.11
CA GLU A 212 17.36 13.09 14.86
C GLU A 212 18.24 14.27 15.37
N ARG A 213 18.20 15.39 14.65
CA ARG A 213 18.93 16.61 15.04
C ARG A 213 18.23 17.43 16.11
N ILE A 214 16.98 17.11 16.45
CA ILE A 214 16.25 17.86 17.49
C ILE A 214 16.85 17.56 18.85
N LYS A 215 17.36 18.61 19.50
CA LYS A 215 17.95 18.57 20.86
C LYS A 215 17.14 19.41 21.87
N VAL A 216 16.13 20.14 21.39
CA VAL A 216 15.40 21.15 22.16
C VAL A 216 13.96 20.71 22.40
N PHE A 217 13.50 20.90 23.63
CA PHE A 217 12.18 20.46 24.10
C PHE A 217 11.57 21.56 25.00
N PRO A 218 10.25 21.62 25.18
CA PRO A 218 9.24 20.71 24.67
C PRO A 218 8.90 20.94 23.18
N ILE A 219 8.32 19.92 22.58
CA ILE A 219 7.89 19.90 21.17
C ILE A 219 6.36 19.94 21.11
N LEU A 220 5.83 20.69 20.15
CA LEU A 220 4.42 20.60 19.76
C LEU A 220 4.28 19.90 18.42
N LEU A 221 3.42 18.89 18.35
CA LEU A 221 2.99 18.23 17.12
C LEU A 221 1.62 18.77 16.72
N VAL A 222 1.54 19.41 15.56
CA VAL A 222 0.29 19.89 14.97
C VAL A 222 -0.22 18.86 13.96
N LEU A 223 -1.44 18.40 14.18
CA LEU A 223 -2.10 17.34 13.40
C LEU A 223 -3.39 17.83 12.77
N PRO A 224 -3.81 17.30 11.61
CA PRO A 224 -5.16 17.50 11.13
C PRO A 224 -6.16 16.80 12.08
N ASN A 225 -7.39 17.31 12.16
CA ASN A 225 -8.39 16.84 13.12
C ASN A 225 -8.67 15.33 13.03
N HIS A 226 -8.70 14.78 11.82
CA HIS A 226 -8.92 13.35 11.60
C HIS A 226 -7.79 12.46 12.12
N ALA A 227 -6.58 12.99 12.33
CA ALA A 227 -5.44 12.24 12.85
C ALA A 227 -5.34 12.25 14.39
N ILE A 228 -6.15 13.05 15.07
CA ILE A 228 -6.15 13.16 16.54
C ILE A 228 -6.37 11.80 17.24
N PRO A 229 -7.28 10.92 16.79
CA PRO A 229 -7.43 9.60 17.40
C PRO A 229 -6.15 8.75 17.36
N SER A 230 -5.24 9.03 16.40
CA SER A 230 -3.96 8.34 16.25
C SER A 230 -2.77 9.13 16.80
N ALA A 231 -3.01 10.27 17.45
CA ALA A 231 -1.95 11.19 17.89
C ALA A 231 -0.92 10.51 18.79
N ARG A 232 -1.36 9.68 19.73
CA ARG A 232 -0.47 8.94 20.63
C ARG A 232 0.47 8.01 19.85
N PHE A 233 -0.06 7.25 18.90
CA PHE A 233 0.74 6.37 18.03
C PHE A 233 1.75 7.17 17.22
N ILE A 234 1.35 8.33 16.66
CA ILE A 234 2.25 9.20 15.90
C ILE A 234 3.38 9.73 16.79
N VAL A 235 3.08 10.12 18.03
CA VAL A 235 4.09 10.53 19.00
C VAL A 235 5.08 9.40 19.29
N GLU A 236 4.61 8.18 19.53
CA GLU A 236 5.47 7.01 19.75
C GLU A 236 6.42 6.76 18.56
N GLN A 237 5.96 6.96 17.33
CA GLN A 237 6.84 6.87 16.16
C GLN A 237 7.89 7.99 16.13
N LEU A 238 7.49 9.23 16.44
CA LEU A 238 8.41 10.37 16.50
C LEU A 238 9.50 10.21 17.57
N GLN A 239 9.16 9.57 18.68
CA GLN A 239 10.11 9.30 19.78
C GLN A 239 11.27 8.41 19.38
N LYS A 240 11.04 7.47 18.44
CA LYS A 240 12.11 6.62 17.91
C LYS A 240 13.25 7.43 17.29
N TRP A 241 12.92 8.54 16.67
CA TRP A 241 13.87 9.40 15.96
C TRP A 241 14.39 10.57 16.81
N THR A 242 13.50 11.19 17.60
CA THR A 242 13.88 12.35 18.44
C THR A 242 14.59 11.96 19.73
N LYS A 243 14.57 10.65 20.09
CA LYS A 243 15.07 10.15 21.39
C LYS A 243 14.46 10.89 22.59
N CYS A 244 13.25 11.40 22.42
CA CYS A 244 12.52 12.18 23.41
C CYS A 244 11.66 11.26 24.29
N LYS A 245 11.53 11.60 25.58
CA LYS A 245 10.58 10.92 26.48
C LYS A 245 9.16 11.47 26.25
N ASP A 246 8.14 10.66 26.57
CA ASP A 246 6.72 10.93 26.31
C ASP A 246 6.23 12.32 26.73
N GLU A 247 6.65 12.78 27.88
CA GLU A 247 6.18 14.02 28.49
C GLU A 247 6.62 15.31 27.77
N LYS A 248 7.50 15.20 26.76
CA LYS A 248 8.07 16.38 26.09
C LYS A 248 7.51 16.63 24.69
N ILE A 249 6.62 15.75 24.19
CA ILE A 249 5.90 15.94 22.95
C ILE A 249 4.41 16.06 23.25
N SER A 250 3.87 17.27 23.10
CA SER A 250 2.43 17.55 23.14
C SER A 250 1.87 17.56 21.71
N TRP A 251 0.58 17.38 21.56
CA TRP A 251 -0.09 17.52 20.26
C TRP A 251 -1.34 18.39 20.37
N MET A 252 -1.74 18.97 19.24
CA MET A 252 -3.01 19.68 19.11
C MET A 252 -3.56 19.61 17.69
N PRO A 253 -4.88 19.71 17.51
CA PRO A 253 -5.51 19.85 16.20
C PRO A 253 -5.07 21.14 15.51
N VAL A 254 -4.90 21.10 14.20
CA VAL A 254 -4.51 22.30 13.42
C VAL A 254 -5.55 23.41 13.51
N ASP A 255 -6.84 23.08 13.65
CA ASP A 255 -7.93 24.04 13.74
C ASP A 255 -7.97 24.79 15.09
N GLU A 256 -7.26 24.30 16.10
CA GLU A 256 -7.05 25.01 17.37
C GLU A 256 -5.90 26.01 17.31
N VAL A 257 -5.07 25.94 16.26
CA VAL A 257 -3.97 26.88 16.05
C VAL A 257 -4.52 28.18 15.45
N LYS A 258 -4.78 29.18 16.30
CA LYS A 258 -5.31 30.48 15.87
C LYS A 258 -4.32 31.27 15.01
N ASP A 259 -3.05 31.24 15.39
CA ASP A 259 -1.95 31.91 14.69
C ASP A 259 -0.63 31.17 14.95
N PHE A 260 0.02 30.74 13.88
CA PHE A 260 1.33 30.08 13.93
C PHE A 260 2.45 31.04 14.36
N GLY A 261 2.36 32.33 14.01
CA GLY A 261 3.32 33.34 14.43
C GLY A 261 3.29 33.52 15.95
N HIS A 262 2.10 33.68 16.53
CA HIS A 262 1.90 33.72 17.96
C HIS A 262 2.36 32.45 18.68
N LEU A 263 2.07 31.30 18.10
CA LEU A 263 2.50 29.99 18.61
C LEU A 263 4.03 29.89 18.69
N LEU A 264 4.74 30.43 17.72
CA LEU A 264 6.20 30.45 17.69
C LEU A 264 6.78 31.45 18.66
N ASN A 265 6.12 32.62 18.88
CA ASN A 265 6.57 33.63 19.82
C ASN A 265 6.36 33.20 21.27
N ASN A 266 5.45 32.27 21.52
CA ASN A 266 5.25 31.67 22.82
C ASN A 266 6.42 30.74 23.17
N SER A 267 7.10 31.00 24.30
CA SER A 267 8.25 30.23 24.77
C SER A 267 7.91 28.81 25.25
N LYS A 268 6.62 28.46 25.30
CA LYS A 268 6.15 27.14 25.77
C LYS A 268 6.74 25.99 24.97
N TYR A 269 6.85 26.15 23.64
CA TYR A 269 7.37 25.11 22.75
C TYR A 269 8.64 25.57 22.04
N GLN A 270 9.68 24.77 22.12
CA GLN A 270 10.96 25.07 21.47
C GLN A 270 10.97 24.67 19.99
N ARG A 271 10.10 23.72 19.60
CA ARG A 271 9.98 23.21 18.25
C ARG A 271 8.51 22.88 17.95
N VAL A 272 8.07 23.16 16.74
CA VAL A 272 6.75 22.80 16.23
C VAL A 272 6.94 21.85 15.05
N LEU A 273 6.41 20.63 15.19
CA LEU A 273 6.33 19.65 14.11
C LEU A 273 4.95 19.76 13.48
N VAL A 274 4.88 19.82 12.18
CA VAL A 274 3.62 19.94 11.46
C VAL A 274 3.45 18.72 10.53
N SER A 275 2.40 17.96 10.74
CA SER A 275 2.12 16.80 9.90
C SER A 275 1.74 17.23 8.47
N PRO A 276 1.91 16.35 7.46
CA PRO A 276 1.59 16.69 6.06
C PRO A 276 0.18 17.21 5.84
N GLY A 277 -0.83 16.64 6.52
CA GLY A 277 -2.23 17.07 6.39
C GLY A 277 -2.54 18.43 7.06
N ALA A 278 -1.65 18.93 7.92
CA ALA A 278 -1.79 20.27 8.54
C ALA A 278 -0.98 21.34 7.80
N ARG A 279 -0.15 20.97 6.82
CA ARG A 279 0.82 21.85 6.15
C ARG A 279 0.17 23.06 5.47
N SER A 280 -0.97 22.87 4.82
CA SER A 280 -1.67 23.94 4.09
C SER A 280 -2.17 25.09 4.97
N LYS A 281 -2.26 24.86 6.28
CA LYS A 281 -2.65 25.87 7.27
C LYS A 281 -1.47 26.69 7.80
N VAL A 282 -0.24 26.28 7.50
CA VAL A 282 0.97 27.03 7.92
C VAL A 282 1.26 28.10 6.89
N PRO A 283 1.35 29.38 7.28
CA PRO A 283 1.75 30.47 6.38
C PRO A 283 3.08 30.19 5.69
N SER A 284 3.16 30.50 4.39
CA SER A 284 4.34 30.20 3.57
C SER A 284 5.62 30.85 4.11
N GLU A 285 5.51 32.03 4.70
CA GLU A 285 6.61 32.78 5.34
C GLU A 285 7.26 32.00 6.49
N LEU A 286 6.50 31.14 7.14
CA LEU A 286 6.96 30.34 8.27
C LEU A 286 7.54 28.98 7.88
N HIS A 287 7.43 28.58 6.61
CA HIS A 287 7.96 27.29 6.15
C HIS A 287 9.47 27.14 6.29
N GLN A 288 10.20 28.25 6.32
CA GLN A 288 11.66 28.30 6.50
C GLN A 288 12.08 28.59 7.93
N SER A 289 11.12 28.74 8.85
CA SER A 289 11.43 28.99 10.26
C SER A 289 12.22 27.84 10.86
N SER A 290 13.34 28.16 11.51
CA SER A 290 14.14 27.14 12.21
C SER A 290 13.39 26.44 13.35
N ARG A 291 12.27 27.00 13.81
CA ARG A 291 11.42 26.43 14.86
C ARG A 291 10.29 25.54 14.34
N ILE A 292 9.99 25.58 13.03
CA ILE A 292 9.01 24.69 12.40
C ILE A 292 9.75 23.58 11.65
N LEU A 293 9.27 22.36 11.78
CA LEU A 293 9.65 21.25 10.92
C LEU A 293 8.38 20.71 10.26
N LEU A 294 8.26 20.91 8.96
CA LEU A 294 7.20 20.34 8.16
C LEU A 294 7.55 18.88 7.88
N LEU A 295 6.84 17.96 8.51
CA LEU A 295 7.07 16.54 8.34
C LEU A 295 6.71 16.14 6.90
N GLN A 296 7.59 15.38 6.26
CA GLN A 296 7.34 14.82 4.94
C GLN A 296 7.26 13.31 5.07
N MET A 297 6.27 12.74 4.42
CA MET A 297 6.01 11.31 4.43
C MET A 297 5.82 10.83 2.99
N GLU A 298 6.28 9.62 2.72
CA GLU A 298 6.15 8.94 1.45
C GLU A 298 5.54 7.56 1.63
N LEU A 299 5.08 6.97 0.53
CA LEU A 299 4.68 5.57 0.54
C LEU A 299 5.93 4.72 0.73
N ASP A 300 5.84 3.75 1.63
CA ASP A 300 6.95 2.82 1.84
C ASP A 300 7.30 2.11 0.51
N PRO A 301 8.55 2.19 0.04
CA PRO A 301 8.94 1.64 -1.25
C PRO A 301 8.78 0.13 -1.36
N GLU A 302 9.03 -0.62 -0.27
CA GLU A 302 8.92 -2.07 -0.26
C GLU A 302 7.44 -2.49 -0.30
N ASP A 303 6.60 -1.86 0.51
CA ASP A 303 5.16 -2.07 0.50
C ASP A 303 4.53 -1.68 -0.84
N LEU A 304 5.02 -0.61 -1.45
CA LEU A 304 4.54 -0.15 -2.75
C LEU A 304 4.86 -1.16 -3.86
N GLU A 305 6.03 -1.79 -3.81
CA GLU A 305 6.40 -2.83 -4.77
C GLU A 305 5.57 -4.11 -4.55
N ILE A 306 5.35 -4.51 -3.30
CA ILE A 306 4.45 -5.62 -2.95
C ILE A 306 3.02 -5.31 -3.45
N ALA A 307 2.57 -4.08 -3.25
CA ALA A 307 1.25 -3.64 -3.69
C ALA A 307 1.12 -3.66 -5.22
N ARG A 308 2.18 -3.30 -5.96
CA ARG A 308 2.24 -3.36 -7.42
C ARG A 308 2.03 -4.79 -7.93
N ILE A 309 2.74 -5.74 -7.35
CA ILE A 309 2.62 -7.17 -7.68
C ILE A 309 1.21 -7.68 -7.37
N ARG A 310 0.66 -7.33 -6.21
CA ARG A 310 -0.70 -7.71 -5.80
C ARG A 310 -1.78 -7.09 -6.68
N ALA A 311 -1.55 -5.87 -7.15
CA ALA A 311 -2.45 -5.20 -8.08
C ALA A 311 -2.40 -5.83 -9.49
N GLY A 312 -1.37 -6.64 -9.79
CA GLY A 312 -1.17 -7.24 -11.10
C GLY A 312 -0.64 -6.23 -12.12
N VAL A 313 -0.06 -5.12 -11.66
CA VAL A 313 0.56 -4.11 -12.53
C VAL A 313 1.95 -4.58 -12.93
N ILE A 314 2.15 -4.75 -14.21
CA ILE A 314 3.41 -5.17 -14.83
C ILE A 314 4.07 -3.93 -15.44
N VAL A 315 5.30 -3.67 -15.06
CA VAL A 315 6.15 -2.60 -15.63
C VAL A 315 7.15 -3.20 -16.59
#